data_08ee3d137b2e6317fbfd6ad85bf35e6e
#
_entry.id   08ee3d137b2e6317fbfd6ad85bf35e6e
#
_cell.length_a   1.000
_cell.length_b   1.000
_cell.length_c   1.000
_cell.angle_alpha   90.00
_cell.angle_beta   90.00
_cell.angle_gamma   90.00
#
_symmetry.space_group_name_H-M   'P 1'
#
loop_
_entity.id
_entity.type
_entity.pdbx_description
1 polymer ?
#
loop_
_entity_poly.entity_id
_entity_poly.type
_entity_poly.pdbx_seq_one_letter_code
_entity_poly.pdbx_strand_id
1 'polypeptide(L)'
;MYDLSITENRIDYGILKGEDRLLYIKVGNGGDIYGRENKYLRIARQIRADHGWSVLVASTPVDLSAKDCMTHDTAFIHRRFENAADIYAFGNSKGGQMLLSYAYLNPRIKRVAAVNAPLMIDLHKTKAGLQRFEGDRITLIYGEKDQSAGYLPFLKHGLPPKCHLITVAMADHNFSGMSEEFVGLPQRYLFQ
;
A
#
# COMPACT_ATOMS: atom_id res chain seq x y z
N MET A 1 15.72 -12.51 -2.65
CA MET A 1 15.48 -12.71 -1.19
C MET A 1 15.51 -11.35 -0.56
N TYR A 2 14.77 -11.12 0.52
CA TYR A 2 14.92 -9.93 1.37
C TYR A 2 16.23 -9.97 2.14
N ASP A 3 16.77 -8.81 2.51
CA ASP A 3 17.97 -8.73 3.35
C ASP A 3 17.65 -9.22 4.77
N LEU A 4 16.39 -9.02 5.21
CA LEU A 4 15.90 -9.46 6.51
C LEU A 4 14.42 -9.85 6.41
N SER A 5 14.03 -10.96 7.04
CA SER A 5 12.64 -11.36 7.23
C SER A 5 12.37 -11.58 8.72
N ILE A 6 11.31 -10.98 9.24
CA ILE A 6 10.96 -11.01 10.67
C ILE A 6 9.47 -11.26 10.79
N THR A 7 9.05 -12.11 11.73
CA THR A 7 7.65 -12.22 12.16
C THR A 7 7.49 -11.57 13.53
N GLU A 8 6.61 -10.59 13.64
CA GLU A 8 6.28 -9.91 14.89
C GLU A 8 4.77 -9.62 14.94
N ASN A 9 4.11 -9.88 16.06
CA ASN A 9 2.67 -9.72 16.22
C ASN A 9 1.85 -10.44 15.12
N ARG A 10 2.31 -11.61 14.69
CA ARG A 10 1.73 -12.43 13.59
C ARG A 10 1.82 -11.79 12.21
N ILE A 11 2.52 -10.68 12.06
CA ILE A 11 2.78 -10.02 10.78
C ILE A 11 4.18 -10.41 10.32
N ASP A 12 4.29 -10.90 9.09
CA ASP A 12 5.58 -11.14 8.45
C ASP A 12 6.04 -9.86 7.76
N TYR A 13 7.28 -9.48 8.05
CA TYR A 13 7.95 -8.32 7.47
C TYR A 13 9.12 -8.75 6.61
N GLY A 14 9.15 -8.30 5.36
CA GLY A 14 10.30 -8.41 4.46
C GLY A 14 10.96 -7.05 4.27
N ILE A 15 12.27 -6.96 4.47
CA ILE A 15 13.03 -5.71 4.40
C ILE A 15 14.12 -5.81 3.34
N LEU A 16 14.18 -4.83 2.44
CA LEU A 16 15.37 -4.49 1.66
C LEU A 16 15.91 -3.16 2.19
N LYS A 17 17.16 -3.16 2.67
CA LYS A 17 17.81 -1.96 3.21
C LYS A 17 18.28 -1.07 2.07
N GLY A 18 18.10 0.21 2.24
CA GLY A 18 18.55 1.31 1.39
C GLY A 18 18.86 2.53 2.24
N GLU A 19 18.61 3.72 1.70
CA GLU A 19 18.78 5.01 2.36
C GLU A 19 17.68 5.32 3.40
N ASP A 20 17.74 6.52 4.02
CA ASP A 20 16.81 7.01 5.05
C ASP A 20 15.44 7.48 4.49
N ARG A 21 14.92 6.77 3.50
CA ARG A 21 13.56 6.92 2.95
C ARG A 21 12.94 5.55 2.82
N LEU A 22 11.62 5.47 2.92
CA LEU A 22 10.93 4.19 3.00
C LEU A 22 9.78 4.07 2.01
N LEU A 23 9.79 3.03 1.18
CA LEU A 23 8.57 2.49 0.60
C LEU A 23 7.99 1.42 1.51
N TYR A 24 6.81 1.68 2.06
CA TYR A 24 6.05 0.71 2.84
C TYR A 24 4.99 0.05 1.96
N ILE A 25 5.01 -1.28 1.85
CA ILE A 25 4.06 -2.08 1.08
C ILE A 25 3.18 -2.88 2.04
N LYS A 26 1.86 -2.63 1.99
CA LYS A 26 0.85 -3.42 2.72
C LYS A 26 0.16 -4.40 1.78
N VAL A 27 0.33 -5.68 2.06
CA VAL A 27 -0.17 -6.78 1.25
C VAL A 27 -1.69 -6.95 1.42
N GLY A 28 -2.36 -7.58 0.47
CA GLY A 28 -3.77 -7.96 0.56
C GLY A 28 -4.06 -9.00 1.65
N ASN A 29 -5.33 -9.26 1.92
CA ASN A 29 -5.79 -10.16 2.98
C ASN A 29 -5.20 -11.58 2.84
N GLY A 30 -4.57 -12.09 3.89
CA GLY A 30 -3.95 -13.42 3.92
C GLY A 30 -2.75 -13.59 2.97
N GLY A 31 -2.28 -12.51 2.33
CA GLY A 31 -1.13 -12.56 1.44
C GLY A 31 0.21 -12.56 2.20
N ASP A 32 1.20 -13.25 1.64
CA ASP A 32 2.57 -13.25 2.14
C ASP A 32 3.41 -12.08 1.59
N ILE A 33 4.59 -11.90 2.14
CA ILE A 33 5.50 -10.80 1.77
C ILE A 33 6.08 -10.91 0.35
N TYR A 34 5.99 -12.06 -0.30
CA TYR A 34 6.46 -12.24 -1.69
C TYR A 34 5.35 -11.94 -2.70
N GLY A 35 4.12 -12.42 -2.41
CA GLY A 35 2.99 -12.39 -3.32
C GLY A 35 3.18 -13.32 -4.53
N ARG A 36 2.12 -13.48 -5.32
CA ARG A 36 2.19 -14.27 -6.55
C ARG A 36 3.32 -13.77 -7.45
N GLU A 37 4.11 -14.69 -8.02
CA GLU A 37 5.27 -14.40 -8.89
C GLU A 37 6.30 -13.45 -8.25
N ASN A 38 6.40 -13.48 -6.91
CA ASN A 38 7.31 -12.63 -6.14
C ASN A 38 7.11 -11.12 -6.40
N LYS A 39 5.89 -10.68 -6.76
CA LYS A 39 5.62 -9.31 -7.20
C LYS A 39 6.07 -8.25 -6.22
N TYR A 40 5.92 -8.47 -4.91
CA TYR A 40 6.33 -7.47 -3.90
C TYR A 40 7.86 -7.41 -3.74
N LEU A 41 8.55 -8.56 -3.83
CA LEU A 41 10.00 -8.56 -3.84
C LEU A 41 10.57 -7.91 -5.12
N ARG A 42 9.88 -8.07 -6.26
CA ARG A 42 10.26 -7.41 -7.52
C ARG A 42 10.11 -5.89 -7.41
N ILE A 43 8.97 -5.39 -6.90
CA ILE A 43 8.79 -3.98 -6.57
C ILE A 43 9.91 -3.49 -5.66
N ALA A 44 10.16 -4.21 -4.57
CA ALA A 44 11.16 -3.82 -3.58
C ALA A 44 12.57 -3.68 -4.19
N ARG A 45 12.96 -4.63 -5.04
CA ARG A 45 14.25 -4.60 -5.74
C ARG A 45 14.35 -3.43 -6.72
N GLN A 46 13.29 -3.20 -7.49
CA GLN A 46 13.24 -2.10 -8.46
C GLN A 46 13.37 -0.76 -7.75
N ILE A 47 12.56 -0.50 -6.71
CA ILE A 47 12.59 0.78 -5.99
C ILE A 47 13.94 1.00 -5.29
N ARG A 48 14.54 -0.03 -4.73
CA ARG A 48 15.90 0.07 -4.17
C ARG A 48 16.93 0.39 -5.25
N ALA A 49 16.85 -0.26 -6.42
CA ALA A 49 17.79 -0.04 -7.52
C ALA A 49 17.66 1.36 -8.14
N ASP A 50 16.42 1.82 -8.36
CA ASP A 50 16.15 3.06 -9.11
C ASP A 50 16.26 4.32 -8.22
N HIS A 51 15.96 4.18 -6.91
CA HIS A 51 15.86 5.32 -5.99
C HIS A 51 16.74 5.23 -4.74
N GLY A 52 17.37 4.09 -4.47
CA GLY A 52 18.15 3.88 -3.24
C GLY A 52 17.31 3.68 -1.98
N TRP A 53 15.98 3.73 -2.05
CA TRP A 53 15.10 3.68 -0.87
C TRP A 53 15.10 2.32 -0.18
N SER A 54 14.97 2.35 1.13
CA SER A 54 14.59 1.15 1.90
C SER A 54 13.18 0.72 1.55
N VAL A 55 12.92 -0.58 1.56
CA VAL A 55 11.57 -1.12 1.33
C VAL A 55 11.18 -2.08 2.43
N LEU A 56 9.99 -1.86 2.98
CA LEU A 56 9.32 -2.73 3.95
C LEU A 56 8.07 -3.31 3.31
N VAL A 57 7.95 -4.63 3.30
CA VAL A 57 6.72 -5.33 2.92
C VAL A 57 6.13 -5.98 4.16
N ALA A 58 4.86 -5.73 4.46
CA ALA A 58 4.15 -6.28 5.61
C ALA A 58 2.97 -7.13 5.16
N SER A 59 2.89 -8.38 5.62
CA SER A 59 1.75 -9.27 5.40
C SER A 59 0.49 -8.77 6.10
N THR A 60 -0.67 -9.33 5.73
CA THR A 60 -1.96 -9.00 6.35
C THR A 60 -2.62 -10.27 6.86
N PRO A 61 -2.41 -10.62 8.15
CA PRO A 61 -3.08 -11.76 8.77
C PRO A 61 -4.59 -11.62 8.73
N VAL A 62 -5.30 -12.74 8.48
CA VAL A 62 -6.77 -12.76 8.35
C VAL A 62 -7.50 -12.52 9.67
N ASP A 63 -6.83 -12.81 10.77
CA ASP A 63 -7.36 -12.81 12.15
C ASP A 63 -6.99 -11.56 12.96
N LEU A 64 -6.32 -10.57 12.33
CA LEU A 64 -6.08 -9.26 12.92
C LEU A 64 -7.02 -8.20 12.33
N SER A 65 -7.49 -7.30 13.19
CA SER A 65 -8.26 -6.14 12.72
C SER A 65 -7.39 -5.21 11.87
N ALA A 66 -8.00 -4.51 10.91
CA ALA A 66 -7.30 -3.54 10.08
C ALA A 66 -6.57 -2.47 10.91
N LYS A 67 -7.20 -2.02 12.02
CA LYS A 67 -6.61 -1.02 12.92
C LYS A 67 -5.40 -1.57 13.66
N ASP A 68 -5.49 -2.81 14.18
CA ASP A 68 -4.39 -3.42 14.93
C ASP A 68 -3.19 -3.68 13.99
N CYS A 69 -3.44 -4.21 12.78
CA CYS A 69 -2.39 -4.36 11.77
C CYS A 69 -1.66 -3.04 11.53
N MET A 70 -2.38 -1.94 11.26
CA MET A 70 -1.77 -0.65 10.97
C MET A 70 -1.07 -0.04 12.19
N THR A 71 -1.57 -0.29 13.41
CA THR A 71 -0.92 0.12 14.65
C THR A 71 0.41 -0.61 14.84
N HIS A 72 0.43 -1.94 14.64
CA HIS A 72 1.67 -2.75 14.73
C HIS A 72 2.67 -2.35 13.66
N ASP A 73 2.22 -2.17 12.41
CA ASP A 73 3.09 -1.73 11.30
C ASP A 73 3.71 -0.35 11.60
N THR A 74 2.90 0.59 12.09
CA THR A 74 3.39 1.93 12.49
C THR A 74 4.44 1.84 13.59
N ALA A 75 4.20 1.05 14.63
CA ALA A 75 5.16 0.84 15.71
C ALA A 75 6.44 0.16 15.20
N PHE A 76 6.34 -0.84 14.31
CA PHE A 76 7.47 -1.49 13.68
C PHE A 76 8.31 -0.50 12.85
N ILE A 77 7.66 0.30 12.01
CA ILE A 77 8.31 1.34 11.21
C ILE A 77 9.02 2.36 12.10
N HIS A 78 8.41 2.80 13.19
CA HIS A 78 9.02 3.72 14.14
C HIS A 78 10.33 3.18 14.72
N ARG A 79 10.36 1.91 15.11
CA ARG A 79 11.55 1.30 15.70
C ARG A 79 12.64 0.97 14.70
N ARG A 80 12.29 0.53 13.49
CA ARG A 80 13.25 0.01 12.51
C ARG A 80 13.71 1.03 11.49
N PHE A 81 12.92 2.08 11.27
CA PHE A 81 13.15 3.14 10.30
C PHE A 81 12.96 4.51 10.97
N GLU A 82 13.58 4.71 12.12
CA GLU A 82 13.44 5.95 12.91
C GLU A 82 13.89 7.18 12.13
N ASN A 83 14.93 7.04 11.30
CA ASN A 83 15.49 8.11 10.48
C ASN A 83 14.73 8.36 9.16
N ALA A 84 13.77 7.51 8.79
CA ALA A 84 13.02 7.72 7.56
C ALA A 84 12.12 8.95 7.68
N ALA A 85 12.54 10.06 7.08
CA ALA A 85 11.79 11.32 7.10
C ALA A 85 10.51 11.23 6.26
N ASP A 86 10.59 10.62 5.07
CA ASP A 86 9.49 10.46 4.14
C ASP A 86 9.18 8.98 3.92
N ILE A 87 7.91 8.64 4.01
CA ILE A 87 7.39 7.31 3.72
C ILE A 87 6.38 7.41 2.59
N TYR A 88 6.57 6.60 1.56
CA TYR A 88 5.54 6.34 0.56
C TYR A 88 4.91 5.00 0.85
N ALA A 89 3.60 4.89 0.73
CA ALA A 89 2.87 3.67 1.05
C ALA A 89 2.14 3.12 -0.19
N PHE A 90 2.32 1.83 -0.45
CA PHE A 90 1.67 1.09 -1.51
C PHE A 90 0.83 -0.04 -0.91
N GLY A 91 -0.44 -0.13 -1.24
CA GLY A 91 -1.30 -1.19 -0.72
C GLY A 91 -2.14 -1.86 -1.80
N ASN A 92 -2.29 -3.18 -1.71
CA ASN A 92 -3.12 -3.96 -2.61
C ASN A 92 -4.35 -4.51 -1.90
N SER A 93 -5.53 -4.44 -2.52
CA SER A 93 -6.77 -5.02 -2.00
C SER A 93 -7.05 -4.56 -0.56
N LYS A 94 -7.19 -5.47 0.39
CA LYS A 94 -7.35 -5.17 1.83
C LYS A 94 -6.23 -4.29 2.37
N GLY A 95 -4.99 -4.49 1.94
CA GLY A 95 -3.87 -3.62 2.32
C GLY A 95 -4.04 -2.18 1.85
N GLY A 96 -4.55 -1.98 0.63
CA GLY A 96 -4.93 -0.66 0.12
C GLY A 96 -6.03 -0.01 0.95
N GLN A 97 -7.10 -0.77 1.28
CA GLN A 97 -8.19 -0.30 2.13
C GLN A 97 -7.70 0.08 3.55
N MET A 98 -6.76 -0.69 4.11
CA MET A 98 -6.12 -0.38 5.40
C MET A 98 -5.35 0.94 5.36
N LEU A 99 -4.54 1.16 4.31
CA LEU A 99 -3.82 2.42 4.13
C LEU A 99 -4.77 3.61 4.04
N LEU A 100 -5.83 3.51 3.23
CA LEU A 100 -6.82 4.59 3.08
C LEU A 100 -7.54 4.92 4.39
N SER A 101 -7.74 3.92 5.26
CA SER A 101 -8.44 4.07 6.52
C SER A 101 -7.55 4.56 7.67
N TYR A 102 -6.24 4.23 7.64
CA TYR A 102 -5.37 4.35 8.82
C TYR A 102 -3.97 4.91 8.56
N ALA A 103 -3.61 5.31 7.31
CA ALA A 103 -2.28 5.89 7.04
C ALA A 103 -2.00 7.14 7.89
N TYR A 104 -3.04 7.89 8.30
CA TYR A 104 -2.93 9.03 9.20
C TYR A 104 -2.30 8.70 10.58
N LEU A 105 -2.24 7.43 10.98
CA LEU A 105 -1.57 7.02 12.22
C LEU A 105 -0.04 7.22 12.17
N ASN A 106 0.52 7.35 10.96
CA ASN A 106 1.92 7.68 10.79
C ASN A 106 2.07 8.96 9.94
N PRO A 107 2.31 10.13 10.55
CA PRO A 107 2.37 11.42 9.83
C PRO A 107 3.56 11.54 8.87
N ARG A 108 4.52 10.62 8.93
CA ARG A 108 5.62 10.52 7.95
C ARG A 108 5.18 9.94 6.61
N ILE A 109 3.98 9.32 6.52
CA ILE A 109 3.45 8.87 5.24
C ILE A 109 3.01 10.09 4.43
N LYS A 110 3.71 10.36 3.32
CA LYS A 110 3.46 11.50 2.44
C LYS A 110 2.61 11.15 1.23
N ARG A 111 2.79 9.96 0.67
CA ARG A 111 2.04 9.51 -0.52
C ARG A 111 1.49 8.11 -0.29
N VAL A 112 0.29 7.87 -0.79
CA VAL A 112 -0.38 6.57 -0.76
C VAL A 112 -0.82 6.19 -2.17
N ALA A 113 -0.52 4.97 -2.61
CA ALA A 113 -1.12 4.34 -3.77
C ALA A 113 -1.87 3.07 -3.34
N ALA A 114 -3.17 3.03 -3.54
CA ALA A 114 -4.03 1.92 -3.13
C ALA A 114 -4.63 1.25 -4.37
N VAL A 115 -4.29 -0.02 -4.58
CA VAL A 115 -4.70 -0.81 -5.74
C VAL A 115 -5.87 -1.72 -5.38
N ASN A 116 -6.95 -1.66 -6.15
CA ASN A 116 -8.14 -2.51 -6.02
C ASN A 116 -8.67 -2.59 -4.58
N ALA A 117 -8.63 -1.45 -3.88
CA ALA A 117 -9.06 -1.37 -2.49
C ALA A 117 -10.59 -1.52 -2.37
N PRO A 118 -11.13 -2.49 -1.60
CA PRO A 118 -12.57 -2.72 -1.46
C PRO A 118 -13.19 -1.70 -0.49
N LEU A 119 -13.32 -0.45 -0.90
CA LEU A 119 -13.71 0.69 -0.05
C LEU A 119 -15.07 0.51 0.64
N MET A 120 -16.00 -0.21 -0.01
CA MET A 120 -17.37 -0.37 0.50
C MET A 120 -17.44 -1.24 1.76
N ILE A 121 -16.42 -2.05 2.06
CA ILE A 121 -16.41 -2.91 3.27
C ILE A 121 -16.43 -2.05 4.54
N ASP A 122 -15.69 -0.94 4.57
CA ASP A 122 -15.60 -0.02 5.70
C ASP A 122 -15.59 1.44 5.23
N LEU A 123 -16.57 1.82 4.41
CA LEU A 123 -16.59 3.11 3.72
C LEU A 123 -16.49 4.31 4.69
N HIS A 124 -17.15 4.23 5.84
CA HIS A 124 -17.10 5.30 6.85
C HIS A 124 -15.68 5.47 7.45
N LYS A 125 -14.97 4.37 7.71
CA LYS A 125 -13.57 4.42 8.20
C LYS A 125 -12.63 4.94 7.12
N THR A 126 -12.85 4.51 5.88
CA THR A 126 -12.07 4.99 4.74
C THR A 126 -12.26 6.52 4.55
N LYS A 127 -13.50 7.01 4.56
CA LYS A 127 -13.77 8.45 4.47
C LYS A 127 -13.11 9.23 5.61
N ALA A 128 -13.24 8.77 6.85
CA ALA A 128 -12.60 9.38 8.01
C ALA A 128 -11.06 9.39 7.88
N GLY A 129 -10.48 8.29 7.40
CA GLY A 129 -9.03 8.17 7.16
C GLY A 129 -8.54 9.15 6.10
N LEU A 130 -9.24 9.24 4.96
CA LEU A 130 -8.92 10.18 3.88
C LEU A 130 -8.96 11.65 4.35
N GLN A 131 -9.93 12.02 5.19
CA GLN A 131 -10.04 13.37 5.76
C GLN A 131 -8.91 13.69 6.73
N ARG A 132 -8.46 12.70 7.51
CA ARG A 132 -7.40 12.84 8.53
C ARG A 132 -5.98 12.70 7.98
N PHE A 133 -5.84 12.21 6.75
CA PHE A 133 -4.52 12.05 6.13
C PHE A 133 -3.91 13.41 5.81
N GLU A 134 -2.72 13.68 6.34
CA GLU A 134 -2.00 14.96 6.21
C GLU A 134 -0.92 14.95 5.11
N GLY A 135 -0.71 13.81 4.45
CA GLY A 135 0.25 13.71 3.36
C GLY A 135 -0.21 14.41 2.07
N ASP A 136 0.67 14.40 1.08
CA ASP A 136 0.56 15.22 -0.13
C ASP A 136 -0.42 14.64 -1.15
N ARG A 137 -0.44 13.29 -1.32
CA ARG A 137 -1.19 12.65 -2.41
C ARG A 137 -1.69 11.26 -2.04
N ILE A 138 -2.90 10.96 -2.48
CA ILE A 138 -3.48 9.61 -2.48
C ILE A 138 -3.86 9.26 -3.92
N THR A 139 -3.39 8.13 -4.41
CA THR A 139 -3.80 7.59 -5.72
C THR A 139 -4.58 6.29 -5.52
N LEU A 140 -5.82 6.30 -5.95
CA LEU A 140 -6.72 5.15 -5.98
C LEU A 140 -6.63 4.53 -7.36
N ILE A 141 -6.14 3.30 -7.45
CA ILE A 141 -5.89 2.60 -8.70
C ILE A 141 -6.83 1.39 -8.78
N TYR A 142 -7.63 1.32 -9.83
CA TYR A 142 -8.55 0.19 -10.04
C TYR A 142 -8.31 -0.46 -11.39
N GLY A 143 -8.29 -1.78 -11.41
CA GLY A 143 -8.41 -2.53 -12.64
C GLY A 143 -9.81 -2.35 -13.24
N GLU A 144 -9.90 -2.15 -14.55
CA GLU A 144 -11.20 -1.96 -15.26
C GLU A 144 -12.14 -3.15 -15.03
N LYS A 145 -11.61 -4.37 -14.88
CA LYS A 145 -12.36 -5.60 -14.64
C LYS A 145 -12.50 -5.96 -13.17
N ASP A 146 -11.98 -5.11 -12.26
CA ASP A 146 -12.16 -5.33 -10.82
C ASP A 146 -13.59 -4.98 -10.40
N GLN A 147 -14.21 -5.85 -9.59
CA GLN A 147 -15.56 -5.60 -9.09
C GLN A 147 -15.66 -4.30 -8.29
N SER A 148 -14.60 -3.93 -7.58
CA SER A 148 -14.53 -2.67 -6.82
C SER A 148 -14.54 -1.43 -7.71
N ALA A 149 -14.19 -1.55 -9.00
CA ALA A 149 -14.29 -0.45 -9.96
C ALA A 149 -15.74 0.02 -10.17
N GLY A 150 -16.73 -0.86 -9.98
CA GLY A 150 -18.15 -0.51 -10.07
C GLY A 150 -18.59 0.58 -9.07
N TYR A 151 -17.82 0.83 -8.01
CA TYR A 151 -18.12 1.88 -7.02
C TYR A 151 -17.49 3.23 -7.35
N LEU A 152 -16.65 3.32 -8.38
CA LEU A 152 -15.95 4.56 -8.75
C LEU A 152 -16.87 5.76 -9.01
N PRO A 153 -18.04 5.61 -9.66
CA PRO A 153 -18.98 6.73 -9.85
C PRO A 153 -19.43 7.37 -8.52
N PHE A 154 -19.63 6.55 -7.49
CA PHE A 154 -20.05 7.01 -6.15
C PHE A 154 -18.92 7.67 -5.36
N LEU A 155 -17.66 7.32 -5.67
CA LEU A 155 -16.49 7.88 -4.99
C LEU A 155 -16.11 9.26 -5.52
N LYS A 156 -16.28 9.50 -6.81
CA LYS A 156 -15.85 10.75 -7.49
C LYS A 156 -16.37 12.03 -6.80
N HIS A 157 -17.55 11.98 -6.23
CA HIS A 157 -18.22 13.16 -5.64
C HIS A 157 -17.86 13.43 -4.16
N GLY A 158 -16.98 12.66 -3.55
CA GLY A 158 -16.68 12.83 -2.10
C GLY A 158 -15.21 12.65 -1.73
N LEU A 159 -14.33 12.56 -2.71
CA LEU A 159 -12.90 12.43 -2.45
C LEU A 159 -12.27 13.79 -2.16
N PRO A 160 -11.34 13.89 -1.18
CA PRO A 160 -10.53 15.09 -0.99
C PRO A 160 -9.75 15.49 -2.26
N PRO A 161 -9.43 16.78 -2.48
CA PRO A 161 -8.72 17.24 -3.68
C PRO A 161 -7.36 16.54 -3.94
N LYS A 162 -6.69 16.05 -2.90
CA LYS A 162 -5.44 15.29 -2.99
C LYS A 162 -5.61 13.84 -3.44
N CYS A 163 -6.84 13.38 -3.65
CA CYS A 163 -7.13 12.03 -4.11
C CYS A 163 -7.28 11.99 -5.64
N HIS A 164 -6.45 11.19 -6.27
CA HIS A 164 -6.49 10.92 -7.70
C HIS A 164 -7.04 9.53 -7.97
N LEU A 165 -7.88 9.41 -8.99
CA LEU A 165 -8.52 8.16 -9.36
C LEU A 165 -8.02 7.72 -10.73
N ILE A 166 -7.47 6.51 -10.79
CA ILE A 166 -6.89 5.90 -11.99
C ILE A 166 -7.57 4.57 -12.27
N THR A 167 -7.87 4.33 -13.53
CA THR A 167 -8.33 3.02 -14.03
C THR A 167 -7.28 2.42 -14.94
N VAL A 168 -6.91 1.16 -14.69
CA VAL A 168 -5.98 0.41 -15.54
C VAL A 168 -6.79 -0.49 -16.45
N ALA A 169 -6.70 -0.25 -17.76
CA ALA A 169 -7.44 -0.99 -18.77
C ALA A 169 -7.12 -2.49 -18.68
N MET A 170 -8.15 -3.33 -18.91
CA MET A 170 -8.08 -4.80 -18.92
C MET A 170 -7.63 -5.48 -17.62
N ALA A 171 -7.16 -4.75 -16.60
CA ALA A 171 -6.72 -5.34 -15.33
C ALA A 171 -7.90 -5.87 -14.51
N ASP A 172 -7.74 -7.06 -13.95
CA ASP A 172 -8.65 -7.65 -12.97
C ASP A 172 -8.16 -7.36 -11.54
N HIS A 173 -8.82 -7.94 -10.52
CA HIS A 173 -8.45 -7.77 -9.12
C HIS A 173 -6.99 -8.15 -8.81
N ASN A 174 -6.48 -9.17 -9.48
CA ASN A 174 -5.15 -9.73 -9.23
C ASN A 174 -4.10 -9.27 -10.25
N PHE A 175 -4.47 -8.47 -11.25
CA PHE A 175 -3.63 -8.16 -12.40
C PHE A 175 -3.16 -9.42 -13.11
N SER A 176 -4.06 -10.38 -13.33
CA SER A 176 -3.75 -11.66 -13.97
C SER A 176 -3.21 -11.45 -15.38
N GLY A 177 -2.02 -12.01 -15.64
CA GLY A 177 -1.31 -11.79 -16.91
C GLY A 177 -0.70 -10.40 -17.09
N MET A 178 -0.79 -9.52 -16.07
CA MET A 178 -0.29 -8.13 -16.10
C MET A 178 0.70 -7.86 -14.96
N SER A 179 1.56 -8.84 -14.66
CA SER A 179 2.49 -8.77 -13.52
C SER A 179 3.46 -7.59 -13.64
N GLU A 180 3.97 -7.29 -14.85
CA GLU A 180 4.87 -6.16 -15.09
C GLU A 180 4.15 -4.81 -14.86
N GLU A 181 2.91 -4.69 -15.31
CA GLU A 181 2.10 -3.50 -15.07
C GLU A 181 1.92 -3.27 -13.57
N PHE A 182 1.55 -4.32 -12.81
CA PHE A 182 1.41 -4.23 -11.36
C PHE A 182 2.71 -3.80 -10.67
N VAL A 183 3.83 -4.39 -11.06
CA VAL A 183 5.16 -4.08 -10.49
C VAL A 183 5.56 -2.63 -10.77
N GLY A 184 5.18 -2.06 -11.91
CA GLY A 184 5.45 -0.68 -12.28
C GLY A 184 4.58 0.37 -11.60
N LEU A 185 3.45 -0.01 -10.95
CA LEU A 185 2.52 0.94 -10.34
C LEU A 185 3.15 1.86 -9.28
N PRO A 186 3.96 1.36 -8.31
CA PRO A 186 4.57 2.24 -7.32
C PRO A 186 5.47 3.29 -7.97
N GLN A 187 6.34 2.90 -8.91
CA GLN A 187 7.20 3.81 -9.65
C GLN A 187 6.40 4.95 -10.30
N ARG A 188 5.33 4.60 -10.98
CA ARG A 188 4.50 5.55 -11.74
C ARG A 188 3.70 6.51 -10.85
N TYR A 189 3.17 6.03 -9.73
CA TYR A 189 2.19 6.79 -8.95
C TYR A 189 2.68 7.31 -7.60
N LEU A 190 3.84 6.88 -7.13
CA LEU A 190 4.44 7.38 -5.90
C LEU A 190 5.68 8.23 -6.16
N PHE A 191 6.46 7.93 -7.22
CA PHE A 191 7.76 8.55 -7.44
C PHE A 191 7.76 9.60 -8.58
N GLN A 192 6.62 9.79 -9.24
CA GLN A 192 6.45 10.85 -10.25
C GLN A 192 5.69 12.05 -9.72
#